data_eb325a4286d2537319c102d1c978715a
#
_entry.id   eb325a4286d2537319c102d1c978715a
#
_cell.length_a   1.000
_cell.length_b   1.000
_cell.length_c   1.000
_cell.angle_alpha   90.00
_cell.angle_beta   90.00
_cell.angle_gamma   90.00
#
_symmetry.space_group_name_H-M   'P 1'
#
loop_
_entity.id
_entity.type
_entity.pdbx_description
1 polymer ?
#
loop_
_entity_poly.entity_id
_entity_poly.type
_entity_poly.pdbx_seq_one_letter_code
_entity_poly.pdbx_strand_id
1 'polypeptide(L)'
;FPISEAMVEDWGDSIGGSARLVIGISGTGGGFKKFCAGETDINDASRPIKPSEVQKCADEGVEFIELPVAIDGLTVGVNPDNDFVGCVTIEELHAMWQPEAEGAINRWSQVREGWPDEKLRLYGPGVDSGSFDYFTETVNGEAQASRGDFTSSERDNVLVQGIAGDRGSLGYFGYSYFAENQDKLRLVGVDSGNGCVFPTDETISDGTYSPLSRPLFIYVSKESWSQQSVKDFISYYVSYERASLLKDLGFVPFPELVHDLVLDRFQRGLTGTIFGGENPQSGTVYEILSANR
;
A
#
# COMPACT_ATOMS: atom_id res chain seq x y z
N PHE A 1 0.73 8.07 5.05
CA PHE A 1 0.20 9.29 5.68
C PHE A 1 -1.17 9.06 6.33
N PRO A 2 -2.22 8.53 5.64
CA PRO A 2 -3.56 8.44 6.24
C PRO A 2 -3.61 7.65 7.55
N ILE A 3 -2.85 6.55 7.64
CA ILE A 3 -2.78 5.74 8.87
C ILE A 3 -2.22 6.56 10.02
N SER A 4 -1.09 7.25 9.80
CA SER A 4 -0.42 8.00 10.86
C SER A 4 -1.24 9.19 11.32
N GLU A 5 -1.95 9.87 10.40
CA GLU A 5 -2.88 10.96 10.74
C GLU A 5 -4.00 10.45 11.65
N ALA A 6 -4.68 9.36 11.27
CA ALA A 6 -5.76 8.78 12.06
C ALA A 6 -5.26 8.24 13.42
N MET A 7 -4.07 7.61 13.45
CA MET A 7 -3.48 7.13 14.70
C MET A 7 -3.12 8.27 15.66
N VAL A 8 -2.68 9.41 15.13
CA VAL A 8 -2.40 10.61 15.95
C VAL A 8 -3.69 11.19 16.53
N GLU A 9 -4.77 11.27 15.73
CA GLU A 9 -6.08 11.77 16.17
C GLU A 9 -6.66 10.84 17.25
N ASP A 10 -6.76 9.54 16.99
CA ASP A 10 -7.33 8.54 17.89
C ASP A 10 -6.53 8.44 19.20
N TRP A 11 -5.19 8.48 19.12
CA TRP A 11 -4.34 8.50 20.33
C TRP A 11 -4.50 9.80 21.12
N GLY A 12 -4.55 10.95 20.42
CA GLY A 12 -4.77 12.25 21.04
C GLY A 12 -6.07 12.29 21.86
N ASP A 13 -7.14 11.77 21.30
CA ASP A 13 -8.44 11.65 21.97
C ASP A 13 -8.37 10.72 23.19
N SER A 14 -7.66 9.59 23.07
CA SER A 14 -7.49 8.61 24.16
C SER A 14 -6.79 9.16 25.40
N ILE A 15 -5.86 10.11 25.20
CA ILE A 15 -5.08 10.73 26.29
C ILE A 15 -5.58 12.12 26.70
N GLY A 16 -6.75 12.55 26.21
CA GLY A 16 -7.38 13.83 26.55
C GLY A 16 -6.74 15.05 25.89
N GLY A 17 -6.15 14.89 24.70
CA GLY A 17 -5.69 16.00 23.85
C GLY A 17 -4.37 16.65 24.26
N SER A 18 -3.55 16.01 25.10
CA SER A 18 -2.32 16.59 25.64
C SER A 18 -1.07 16.38 24.76
N ALA A 19 -1.14 15.54 23.72
CA ALA A 19 -0.01 15.29 22.81
C ALA A 19 -0.02 16.24 21.60
N ARG A 20 1.17 16.72 21.23
CA ARG A 20 1.36 17.52 20.03
C ARG A 20 2.30 16.77 19.09
N LEU A 21 1.72 16.16 18.05
CA LEU A 21 2.44 15.48 16.97
C LEU A 21 2.36 16.36 15.71
N VAL A 22 3.45 16.41 14.96
CA VAL A 22 3.52 17.14 13.69
C VAL A 22 3.81 16.13 12.59
N ILE A 23 2.90 16.05 11.63
CA ILE A 23 3.05 15.14 10.48
C ILE A 23 3.38 15.98 9.24
N GLY A 24 4.40 15.56 8.49
CA GLY A 24 4.77 16.15 7.20
C GLY A 24 4.67 15.12 6.09
N ILE A 25 4.36 15.56 4.88
CA ILE A 25 4.27 14.72 3.68
C ILE A 25 5.51 14.95 2.83
N SER A 26 6.19 13.88 2.41
CA SER A 26 7.41 13.99 1.57
C SER A 26 7.67 12.77 0.67
N GLY A 27 6.73 11.82 0.60
CA GLY A 27 6.92 10.51 -0.02
C GLY A 27 8.00 9.67 0.70
N THR A 28 8.07 8.37 0.42
CA THR A 28 8.96 7.42 1.12
C THR A 28 10.43 7.82 1.03
N GLY A 29 10.94 8.12 -0.17
CA GLY A 29 12.35 8.50 -0.35
C GLY A 29 12.71 9.86 0.27
N GLY A 30 11.81 10.84 0.17
CA GLY A 30 11.94 12.15 0.83
C GLY A 30 11.90 12.03 2.35
N GLY A 31 11.05 11.15 2.87
CA GLY A 31 10.97 10.81 4.29
C GLY A 31 12.28 10.23 4.82
N PHE A 32 12.84 9.20 4.16
CA PHE A 32 14.13 8.63 4.55
C PHE A 32 15.28 9.64 4.50
N LYS A 33 15.26 10.56 3.53
CA LYS A 33 16.28 11.61 3.48
C LYS A 33 16.28 12.49 4.73
N LYS A 34 15.09 12.90 5.20
CA LYS A 34 14.93 13.70 6.42
C LYS A 34 15.22 12.89 7.68
N PHE A 35 14.72 11.66 7.71
CA PHE A 35 14.88 10.74 8.84
C PHE A 35 16.36 10.42 9.10
N CYS A 36 17.12 10.03 8.06
CA CYS A 36 18.55 9.76 8.18
C CYS A 36 19.38 11.02 8.45
N ALA A 37 18.86 12.24 8.20
CA ALA A 37 19.46 13.50 8.64
C ALA A 37 19.12 13.87 10.10
N GLY A 38 18.33 13.03 10.80
CA GLY A 38 17.92 13.30 12.19
C GLY A 38 16.85 14.40 12.33
N GLU A 39 16.17 14.76 11.24
CA GLU A 39 15.15 15.83 11.24
C GLU A 39 13.78 15.36 11.74
N THR A 40 13.53 14.04 11.77
CA THR A 40 12.27 13.45 12.20
C THR A 40 12.47 12.25 13.12
N ASP A 41 11.60 12.11 14.12
CA ASP A 41 11.60 11.02 15.10
C ASP A 41 11.11 9.70 14.49
N ILE A 42 10.15 9.82 13.57
CA ILE A 42 9.45 8.70 12.91
C ILE A 42 9.40 8.97 11.42
N ASN A 43 9.49 7.92 10.61
CA ASN A 43 9.28 7.98 9.17
C ASN A 43 8.33 6.89 8.71
N ASP A 44 7.30 7.28 7.96
CA ASP A 44 6.38 6.35 7.29
C ASP A 44 6.97 5.92 5.95
N ALA A 45 6.85 4.66 5.61
CA ALA A 45 7.35 4.14 4.34
C ALA A 45 6.41 3.09 3.73
N SER A 46 6.28 3.11 2.42
CA SER A 46 5.50 2.15 1.65
C SER A 46 6.35 1.02 1.05
N ARG A 47 7.58 0.90 1.51
CA ARG A 47 8.55 -0.15 1.21
C ARG A 47 9.60 -0.21 2.32
N PRO A 48 10.36 -1.31 2.43
CA PRO A 48 11.53 -1.36 3.29
C PRO A 48 12.59 -0.31 2.90
N ILE A 49 13.40 0.06 3.88
CA ILE A 49 14.55 0.95 3.69
C ILE A 49 15.58 0.32 2.74
N LYS A 50 15.99 1.06 1.71
CA LYS A 50 16.99 0.57 0.74
C LYS A 50 18.40 0.53 1.36
N PRO A 51 19.31 -0.35 0.88
CA PRO A 51 20.69 -0.41 1.38
C PRO A 51 21.41 0.94 1.31
N SER A 52 21.16 1.74 0.28
CA SER A 52 21.74 3.10 0.16
C SER A 52 21.20 4.09 1.19
N GLU A 53 19.96 3.91 1.66
CA GLU A 53 19.37 4.71 2.73
C GLU A 53 19.87 4.26 4.09
N VAL A 54 20.01 2.93 4.31
CA VAL A 54 20.68 2.39 5.52
C VAL A 54 22.08 2.97 5.68
N GLN A 55 22.87 3.02 4.59
CA GLN A 55 24.20 3.58 4.63
C GLN A 55 24.17 5.08 4.98
N LYS A 56 23.22 5.85 4.43
CA LYS A 56 23.06 7.27 4.79
C LYS A 56 22.74 7.48 6.27
N CYS A 57 21.81 6.69 6.81
CA CYS A 57 21.51 6.74 8.24
C CYS A 57 22.75 6.42 9.08
N ALA A 58 23.53 5.41 8.70
CA ALA A 58 24.76 5.02 9.39
C ALA A 58 25.83 6.12 9.34
N ASP A 59 26.01 6.78 8.19
CA ASP A 59 26.98 7.87 8.00
C ASP A 59 26.65 9.07 8.90
N GLU A 60 25.38 9.33 9.19
CA GLU A 60 24.89 10.39 10.09
C GLU A 60 24.69 9.89 11.55
N GLY A 61 24.99 8.62 11.83
CA GLY A 61 24.87 8.03 13.16
C GLY A 61 23.43 7.78 13.63
N VAL A 62 22.48 7.71 12.72
CA VAL A 62 21.08 7.45 13.02
C VAL A 62 20.82 5.94 13.01
N GLU A 63 20.62 5.36 14.19
CA GLU A 63 20.09 4.02 14.36
C GLU A 63 18.55 4.05 14.36
N PHE A 64 17.91 3.00 13.85
CA PHE A 64 16.45 2.96 13.73
C PHE A 64 15.87 1.58 14.03
N ILE A 65 14.59 1.55 14.37
CA ILE A 65 13.80 0.34 14.55
C ILE A 65 12.80 0.29 13.37
N GLU A 66 12.82 -0.80 12.60
CA GLU A 66 11.94 -1.04 11.46
C GLU A 66 10.74 -1.87 11.89
N LEU A 67 9.52 -1.38 11.63
CA LEU A 67 8.25 -1.97 12.08
C LEU A 67 7.24 -2.02 10.92
N PRO A 68 6.82 -3.19 10.44
CA PRO A 68 5.67 -3.31 9.55
C PRO A 68 4.38 -3.03 10.33
N VAL A 69 3.43 -2.31 9.73
CA VAL A 69 2.24 -1.82 10.45
C VAL A 69 0.91 -2.21 9.83
N ALA A 70 0.86 -2.38 8.51
CA ALA A 70 -0.36 -2.73 7.77
C ALA A 70 0.02 -3.23 6.38
N ILE A 71 -0.96 -3.72 5.63
CA ILE A 71 -0.80 -4.10 4.23
C ILE A 71 -1.68 -3.19 3.37
N ASP A 72 -1.09 -2.59 2.35
CA ASP A 72 -1.78 -1.86 1.30
C ASP A 72 -2.07 -2.83 0.14
N GLY A 73 -3.34 -2.99 -0.23
CA GLY A 73 -3.78 -3.85 -1.32
C GLY A 73 -4.51 -3.02 -2.38
N LEU A 74 -4.11 -3.18 -3.64
CA LEU A 74 -4.81 -2.60 -4.79
C LEU A 74 -5.71 -3.63 -5.45
N THR A 75 -6.92 -3.23 -5.78
CA THR A 75 -7.91 -4.07 -6.46
C THR A 75 -8.09 -3.61 -7.90
N VAL A 76 -8.15 -4.56 -8.82
CA VAL A 76 -8.62 -4.33 -10.18
C VAL A 76 -10.08 -4.75 -10.26
N GLY A 77 -10.93 -3.83 -10.73
CA GLY A 77 -12.36 -4.04 -10.84
C GLY A 77 -12.90 -3.68 -12.22
N VAL A 78 -13.95 -4.38 -12.64
CA VAL A 78 -14.69 -4.12 -13.86
C VAL A 78 -16.18 -3.95 -13.56
N ASN A 79 -16.92 -3.46 -14.55
CA ASN A 79 -18.38 -3.42 -14.49
C ASN A 79 -18.97 -4.83 -14.25
N PRO A 80 -20.05 -4.99 -13.46
CA PRO A 80 -20.66 -6.29 -13.21
C PRO A 80 -21.12 -7.03 -14.48
N ASP A 81 -21.55 -6.29 -15.52
CA ASP A 81 -21.98 -6.86 -16.79
C ASP A 81 -20.81 -7.21 -17.74
N ASN A 82 -19.58 -6.91 -17.37
CA ASN A 82 -18.39 -7.35 -18.09
C ASN A 82 -18.13 -8.83 -17.78
N ASP A 83 -18.53 -9.73 -18.65
CA ASP A 83 -18.51 -11.18 -18.48
C ASP A 83 -17.28 -11.89 -19.08
N PHE A 84 -16.40 -11.15 -19.76
CA PHE A 84 -15.24 -11.69 -20.47
C PHE A 84 -13.90 -11.52 -19.75
N VAL A 85 -13.78 -10.56 -18.81
CA VAL A 85 -12.55 -10.35 -18.02
C VAL A 85 -12.67 -11.01 -16.67
N GLY A 86 -12.09 -12.19 -16.48
CA GLY A 86 -12.05 -12.85 -15.17
C GLY A 86 -10.69 -12.68 -14.47
N CYS A 87 -9.63 -12.57 -15.27
CA CYS A 87 -8.26 -12.46 -14.82
C CYS A 87 -7.43 -11.65 -15.82
N VAL A 88 -6.51 -10.84 -15.32
CA VAL A 88 -5.52 -10.10 -16.13
C VAL A 88 -4.11 -10.42 -15.65
N THR A 89 -3.14 -10.39 -16.56
CA THR A 89 -1.72 -10.48 -16.18
C THR A 89 -1.16 -9.08 -15.89
N ILE A 90 0.00 -9.03 -15.25
CA ILE A 90 0.72 -7.76 -15.03
C ILE A 90 1.11 -7.13 -16.37
N GLU A 91 1.50 -7.94 -17.37
CA GLU A 91 1.83 -7.46 -18.71
C GLU A 91 0.61 -6.86 -19.43
N GLU A 92 -0.58 -7.40 -19.21
CA GLU A 92 -1.82 -6.82 -19.77
C GLU A 92 -2.20 -5.52 -19.06
N LEU A 93 -2.03 -5.44 -17.73
CA LEU A 93 -2.17 -4.18 -17.01
C LEU A 93 -1.16 -3.15 -17.53
N HIS A 94 0.11 -3.55 -17.71
CA HIS A 94 1.13 -2.69 -18.31
C HIS A 94 0.73 -2.23 -19.71
N ALA A 95 0.29 -3.13 -20.57
CA ALA A 95 -0.17 -2.79 -21.92
C ALA A 95 -1.32 -1.77 -21.92
N MET A 96 -2.22 -1.81 -20.91
CA MET A 96 -3.32 -0.87 -20.79
C MET A 96 -2.92 0.49 -20.20
N TRP A 97 -1.95 0.50 -19.26
CA TRP A 97 -1.69 1.66 -18.40
C TRP A 97 -0.38 2.41 -18.68
N GLN A 98 0.57 1.84 -19.46
CA GLN A 98 1.81 2.51 -19.80
C GLN A 98 1.58 3.81 -20.58
N PRO A 99 2.51 4.78 -20.54
CA PRO A 99 2.37 6.07 -21.26
C PRO A 99 2.12 5.89 -22.76
N GLU A 100 2.76 4.92 -23.39
CA GLU A 100 2.67 4.61 -24.82
C GLU A 100 1.30 4.08 -25.24
N ALA A 101 0.46 3.65 -24.29
CA ALA A 101 -0.91 3.20 -24.54
C ALA A 101 -1.88 4.37 -24.82
N GLU A 102 -1.47 5.61 -24.48
CA GLU A 102 -2.30 6.79 -24.69
C GLU A 102 -2.71 6.96 -26.17
N GLY A 103 -4.03 7.00 -26.39
CA GLY A 103 -4.60 7.06 -27.74
C GLY A 103 -4.41 5.81 -28.60
N ALA A 104 -3.53 4.89 -28.23
CA ALA A 104 -3.21 3.67 -28.99
C ALA A 104 -4.07 2.47 -28.57
N ILE A 105 -4.15 2.20 -27.26
CA ILE A 105 -4.92 1.08 -26.69
C ILE A 105 -6.24 1.63 -26.16
N ASN A 106 -7.33 1.40 -26.89
CA ASN A 106 -8.66 1.91 -26.53
C ASN A 106 -9.79 0.87 -26.73
N ARG A 107 -9.42 -0.39 -27.00
CA ARG A 107 -10.33 -1.52 -27.16
C ARG A 107 -9.79 -2.75 -26.44
N TRP A 108 -10.69 -3.56 -25.91
CA TRP A 108 -10.35 -4.80 -25.21
C TRP A 108 -9.65 -5.81 -26.12
N SER A 109 -10.05 -5.93 -27.38
CA SER A 109 -9.44 -6.80 -28.38
C SER A 109 -7.97 -6.47 -28.68
N GLN A 110 -7.50 -5.26 -28.36
CA GLN A 110 -6.11 -4.86 -28.50
C GLN A 110 -5.23 -5.35 -27.34
N VAL A 111 -5.83 -5.70 -26.20
CA VAL A 111 -5.11 -6.17 -25.01
C VAL A 111 -4.93 -7.68 -25.05
N ARG A 112 -5.99 -8.42 -25.36
CA ARG A 112 -5.95 -9.89 -25.46
C ARG A 112 -6.74 -10.37 -26.67
N GLU A 113 -6.13 -11.26 -27.47
CA GLU A 113 -6.82 -11.96 -28.55
C GLU A 113 -8.02 -12.76 -27.97
N GLY A 114 -9.16 -12.66 -28.66
CA GLY A 114 -10.41 -13.29 -28.22
C GLY A 114 -11.29 -12.47 -27.30
N TRP A 115 -10.81 -11.35 -26.76
CA TRP A 115 -11.68 -10.39 -26.11
C TRP A 115 -12.49 -9.59 -27.14
N PRO A 116 -13.68 -9.08 -26.74
CA PRO A 116 -14.57 -8.39 -27.69
C PRO A 116 -13.95 -7.08 -28.18
N ASP A 117 -14.35 -6.66 -29.39
CA ASP A 117 -13.98 -5.35 -29.95
C ASP A 117 -14.85 -4.24 -29.33
N GLU A 118 -14.89 -4.19 -28.01
CA GLU A 118 -15.57 -3.18 -27.20
C GLU A 118 -14.57 -2.09 -26.77
N LYS A 119 -15.11 -0.90 -26.52
CA LYS A 119 -14.30 0.23 -26.06
C LYS A 119 -13.78 -0.05 -24.64
N LEU A 120 -12.47 0.06 -24.45
CA LEU A 120 -11.82 0.05 -23.14
C LEU A 120 -11.89 1.45 -22.54
N ARG A 121 -12.42 1.56 -21.30
CA ARG A 121 -12.47 2.79 -20.52
C ARG A 121 -11.79 2.55 -19.18
N LEU A 122 -10.80 3.38 -18.88
CA LEU A 122 -9.96 3.23 -17.71
C LEU A 122 -10.32 4.28 -16.64
N TYR A 123 -10.37 3.81 -15.41
CA TYR A 123 -10.62 4.60 -14.20
C TYR A 123 -9.53 4.33 -13.17
N GLY A 124 -8.99 5.36 -12.56
CA GLY A 124 -7.93 5.21 -11.56
C GLY A 124 -7.78 6.40 -10.65
N PRO A 125 -7.06 6.26 -9.53
CA PRO A 125 -6.73 7.38 -8.66
C PRO A 125 -6.00 8.51 -9.41
N GLY A 126 -6.09 9.72 -8.88
CA GLY A 126 -5.35 10.86 -9.41
C GLY A 126 -3.88 10.84 -9.02
N VAL A 127 -3.10 11.75 -9.59
CA VAL A 127 -1.64 11.81 -9.45
C VAL A 127 -1.15 12.16 -8.03
N ASP A 128 -2.03 12.66 -7.17
CA ASP A 128 -1.70 12.96 -5.77
C ASP A 128 -1.93 11.75 -4.84
N SER A 129 -2.45 10.64 -5.39
CA SER A 129 -2.77 9.41 -4.65
C SER A 129 -1.55 8.49 -4.52
N GLY A 130 -1.28 8.00 -3.30
CA GLY A 130 -0.29 6.95 -3.08
C GLY A 130 -0.62 5.62 -3.78
N SER A 131 -1.90 5.36 -4.07
CA SER A 131 -2.34 4.20 -4.87
C SER A 131 -1.94 4.36 -6.33
N PHE A 132 -1.96 5.58 -6.88
CA PHE A 132 -1.47 5.86 -8.23
C PHE A 132 0.03 5.61 -8.33
N ASP A 133 0.83 6.16 -7.42
CA ASP A 133 2.28 5.94 -7.38
C ASP A 133 2.61 4.45 -7.28
N TYR A 134 1.92 3.75 -6.38
CA TYR A 134 2.15 2.31 -6.18
C TYR A 134 1.79 1.47 -7.41
N PHE A 135 0.62 1.71 -7.99
CA PHE A 135 0.19 0.98 -9.18
C PHE A 135 1.16 1.19 -10.34
N THR A 136 1.51 2.45 -10.62
CA THR A 136 2.39 2.80 -11.73
C THR A 136 3.81 2.27 -11.53
N GLU A 137 4.37 2.35 -10.32
CA GLU A 137 5.66 1.73 -9.99
C GLU A 137 5.63 0.21 -10.20
N THR A 138 4.57 -0.45 -9.74
CA THR A 138 4.43 -1.91 -9.78
C THR A 138 4.17 -2.43 -11.19
N VAL A 139 3.29 -1.77 -11.95
CA VAL A 139 2.84 -2.23 -13.27
C VAL A 139 3.71 -1.68 -14.39
N ASN A 140 4.16 -0.43 -14.29
CA ASN A 140 4.93 0.24 -15.34
C ASN A 140 6.42 0.39 -15.01
N GLY A 141 6.84 0.00 -13.80
CA GLY A 141 8.24 0.02 -13.37
C GLY A 141 8.74 1.37 -12.87
N GLU A 142 7.94 2.42 -12.94
CA GLU A 142 8.27 3.77 -12.49
C GLU A 142 7.03 4.47 -11.92
N ALA A 143 7.16 5.05 -10.73
CA ALA A 143 6.07 5.81 -10.11
C ALA A 143 5.67 6.99 -11.00
N GLN A 144 4.38 7.21 -11.12
CA GLN A 144 3.74 8.24 -11.95
C GLN A 144 3.86 8.03 -13.47
N ALA A 145 4.55 7.01 -13.95
CA ALA A 145 4.57 6.68 -15.37
C ALA A 145 3.23 6.03 -15.77
N SER A 146 2.35 6.80 -16.39
CA SER A 146 1.02 6.35 -16.84
C SER A 146 0.54 7.16 -18.04
N ARG A 147 -0.40 6.57 -18.81
CA ARG A 147 -1.18 7.33 -19.79
C ARG A 147 -2.00 8.42 -19.10
N GLY A 148 -2.35 9.49 -19.81
CA GLY A 148 -3.12 10.62 -19.27
C GLY A 148 -4.60 10.62 -19.67
N ASP A 149 -5.03 9.78 -20.61
CA ASP A 149 -6.39 9.76 -21.19
C ASP A 149 -7.38 8.82 -20.46
N PHE A 150 -7.11 8.47 -19.21
CA PHE A 150 -8.05 7.76 -18.32
C PHE A 150 -8.86 8.73 -17.46
N THR A 151 -9.97 8.27 -16.89
CA THR A 151 -10.74 9.06 -15.93
C THR A 151 -10.12 8.96 -14.55
N SER A 152 -9.55 10.06 -14.07
CA SER A 152 -8.90 10.13 -12.76
C SER A 152 -9.81 10.77 -11.70
N SER A 153 -9.69 10.32 -10.45
CA SER A 153 -10.34 10.95 -9.29
C SER A 153 -9.61 10.59 -8.00
N GLU A 154 -9.43 11.58 -7.10
CA GLU A 154 -8.98 11.35 -5.73
C GLU A 154 -10.08 10.76 -4.83
N ARG A 155 -11.29 10.63 -5.35
CA ARG A 155 -12.44 10.07 -4.63
C ARG A 155 -12.80 8.72 -5.23
N ASP A 156 -12.52 7.64 -4.51
CA ASP A 156 -12.76 6.27 -4.98
C ASP A 156 -14.23 5.97 -5.29
N ASN A 157 -15.16 6.60 -4.57
CA ASN A 157 -16.60 6.48 -4.89
C ASN A 157 -16.96 6.98 -6.29
N VAL A 158 -16.22 7.96 -6.85
CA VAL A 158 -16.39 8.42 -8.23
C VAL A 158 -15.87 7.38 -9.20
N LEU A 159 -14.74 6.72 -8.88
CA LEU A 159 -14.19 5.63 -9.68
C LEU A 159 -15.16 4.44 -9.72
N VAL A 160 -15.66 4.02 -8.56
CA VAL A 160 -16.68 2.94 -8.44
C VAL A 160 -17.90 3.23 -9.29
N GLN A 161 -18.47 4.44 -9.19
CA GLN A 161 -19.65 4.82 -9.99
C GLN A 161 -19.35 4.85 -11.49
N GLY A 162 -18.17 5.32 -11.88
CA GLY A 162 -17.74 5.34 -13.27
C GLY A 162 -17.63 3.93 -13.86
N ILE A 163 -17.00 3.01 -13.14
CA ILE A 163 -16.86 1.61 -13.55
C ILE A 163 -18.22 0.92 -13.60
N ALA A 164 -19.07 1.10 -12.58
CA ALA A 164 -20.41 0.53 -12.53
C ALA A 164 -21.35 1.02 -13.65
N GLY A 165 -21.09 2.20 -14.20
CA GLY A 165 -21.90 2.83 -15.24
C GLY A 165 -21.61 2.39 -16.67
N ASP A 166 -20.51 1.66 -16.93
CA ASP A 166 -20.09 1.31 -18.29
C ASP A 166 -19.49 -0.10 -18.36
N ARG A 167 -20.10 -0.98 -19.16
CA ARG A 167 -19.68 -2.38 -19.33
C ARG A 167 -18.22 -2.53 -19.81
N GLY A 168 -17.72 -1.59 -20.60
CA GLY A 168 -16.35 -1.59 -21.12
C GLY A 168 -15.30 -1.04 -20.16
N SER A 169 -15.67 -0.77 -18.90
CA SER A 169 -14.79 -0.15 -17.91
C SER A 169 -13.94 -1.14 -17.15
N LEU A 170 -12.70 -0.70 -16.87
CA LEU A 170 -11.78 -1.30 -15.89
C LEU A 170 -11.21 -0.17 -15.05
N GLY A 171 -10.99 -0.42 -13.77
CA GLY A 171 -10.26 0.51 -12.91
C GLY A 171 -9.53 -0.19 -11.79
N TYR A 172 -8.71 0.58 -11.07
CA TYR A 172 -8.02 0.12 -9.86
C TYR A 172 -8.16 1.16 -8.74
N PHE A 173 -8.17 0.68 -7.50
CA PHE A 173 -8.30 1.47 -6.27
C PHE A 173 -7.98 0.59 -5.06
N GLY A 174 -7.98 1.16 -3.86
CA GLY A 174 -7.72 0.42 -2.62
C GLY A 174 -8.73 -0.70 -2.38
N TYR A 175 -8.27 -1.82 -1.86
CA TYR A 175 -9.07 -3.03 -1.63
C TYR A 175 -10.30 -2.79 -0.74
N SER A 176 -10.20 -1.94 0.25
CA SER A 176 -11.33 -1.62 1.15
C SER A 176 -12.52 -1.02 0.43
N TYR A 177 -12.28 -0.15 -0.56
CA TYR A 177 -13.36 0.43 -1.34
C TYR A 177 -14.10 -0.61 -2.17
N PHE A 178 -13.39 -1.65 -2.64
CA PHE A 178 -14.04 -2.78 -3.24
C PHE A 178 -14.88 -3.54 -2.19
N ALA A 179 -14.32 -3.83 -1.02
CA ALA A 179 -15.00 -4.57 0.04
C ALA A 179 -16.34 -3.93 0.44
N GLU A 180 -16.42 -2.59 0.41
CA GLU A 180 -17.63 -1.82 0.67
C GLU A 180 -18.62 -1.73 -0.54
N ASN A 181 -18.16 -2.06 -1.75
CA ASN A 181 -18.95 -1.88 -3.00
C ASN A 181 -19.00 -3.17 -3.85
N GLN A 182 -18.95 -4.34 -3.23
CA GLN A 182 -18.98 -5.65 -3.91
C GLN A 182 -20.25 -5.89 -4.75
N ASP A 183 -21.33 -5.20 -4.43
CA ASP A 183 -22.59 -5.23 -5.16
C ASP A 183 -22.57 -4.43 -6.47
N LYS A 184 -21.61 -3.51 -6.63
CA LYS A 184 -21.51 -2.59 -7.77
C LYS A 184 -20.40 -2.93 -8.75
N LEU A 185 -19.44 -3.74 -8.34
CA LEU A 185 -18.25 -4.07 -9.12
C LEU A 185 -18.01 -5.57 -9.15
N ARG A 186 -17.38 -6.03 -10.21
CA ARG A 186 -16.85 -7.39 -10.29
C ARG A 186 -15.33 -7.35 -10.17
N LEU A 187 -14.80 -8.15 -9.23
CA LEU A 187 -13.37 -8.37 -9.09
C LEU A 187 -12.75 -9.01 -10.31
N VAL A 188 -11.55 -8.57 -10.62
CA VAL A 188 -10.66 -9.21 -11.57
C VAL A 188 -9.49 -9.80 -10.80
N GLY A 189 -9.20 -11.08 -11.03
CA GLY A 189 -7.99 -11.70 -10.51
C GLY A 189 -6.75 -11.18 -11.24
N VAL A 190 -5.61 -11.24 -10.58
CA VAL A 190 -4.33 -10.86 -11.16
C VAL A 190 -3.41 -12.07 -11.21
N ASP A 191 -2.80 -12.30 -12.37
CA ASP A 191 -1.80 -13.34 -12.58
C ASP A 191 -0.42 -12.70 -12.72
N SER A 192 0.44 -12.95 -11.76
CA SER A 192 1.85 -12.53 -11.76
C SER A 192 2.81 -13.62 -12.21
N GLY A 193 2.29 -14.65 -12.92
CA GLY A 193 3.06 -15.79 -13.42
C GLY A 193 2.86 -17.08 -12.64
N ASN A 194 2.11 -17.06 -11.54
CA ASN A 194 1.82 -18.24 -10.71
C ASN A 194 0.34 -18.64 -10.73
N GLY A 195 -0.43 -18.12 -11.67
CA GLY A 195 -1.86 -18.31 -11.80
C GLY A 195 -2.67 -17.12 -11.27
N CYS A 196 -3.96 -17.15 -11.55
CA CYS A 196 -4.88 -16.07 -11.23
C CYS A 196 -5.23 -16.05 -9.74
N VAL A 197 -4.90 -14.96 -9.04
CA VAL A 197 -5.24 -14.75 -7.63
C VAL A 197 -6.20 -13.57 -7.50
N PHE A 198 -7.26 -13.75 -6.71
CA PHE A 198 -8.21 -12.67 -6.39
C PHE A 198 -7.81 -11.99 -5.09
N PRO A 199 -7.94 -10.65 -4.98
CA PRO A 199 -7.71 -9.95 -3.72
C PRO A 199 -8.81 -10.30 -2.71
N THR A 200 -8.39 -10.84 -1.58
CA THR A 200 -9.20 -11.12 -0.38
C THR A 200 -8.37 -10.76 0.85
N ASP A 201 -9.00 -10.61 2.01
CA ASP A 201 -8.25 -10.40 3.27
C ASP A 201 -7.17 -11.48 3.45
N GLU A 202 -7.46 -12.73 3.10
CA GLU A 202 -6.53 -13.86 3.20
C GLU A 202 -5.37 -13.72 2.21
N THR A 203 -5.66 -13.58 0.89
CA THR A 203 -4.61 -13.53 -0.14
C THR A 203 -3.75 -12.28 -0.10
N ILE A 204 -4.29 -11.17 0.43
CA ILE A 204 -3.53 -9.94 0.70
C ILE A 204 -2.64 -10.13 1.93
N SER A 205 -3.19 -10.70 3.02
CA SER A 205 -2.44 -10.85 4.28
C SER A 205 -1.36 -11.93 4.21
N ASP A 206 -1.59 -13.02 3.47
CA ASP A 206 -0.62 -14.10 3.28
C ASP A 206 0.37 -13.84 2.13
N GLY A 207 0.17 -12.77 1.34
CA GLY A 207 1.06 -12.34 0.25
C GLY A 207 0.91 -13.10 -1.05
N THR A 208 -0.08 -13.98 -1.17
CA THR A 208 -0.35 -14.69 -2.43
C THR A 208 -0.89 -13.74 -3.51
N TYR A 209 -1.58 -12.65 -3.10
CA TYR A 209 -1.99 -11.57 -4.02
C TYR A 209 -0.83 -10.58 -4.23
N SER A 210 0.13 -10.98 -5.03
CA SER A 210 1.32 -10.19 -5.37
C SER A 210 1.35 -9.94 -6.89
N PRO A 211 1.89 -8.79 -7.36
CA PRO A 211 2.57 -7.71 -6.63
C PRO A 211 1.66 -6.54 -6.23
N LEU A 212 0.34 -6.65 -6.33
CA LEU A 212 -0.59 -5.56 -6.00
C LEU A 212 -0.96 -5.49 -4.50
N SER A 213 -0.17 -6.14 -3.64
CA SER A 213 -0.21 -5.95 -2.19
C SER A 213 1.21 -5.75 -1.65
N ARG A 214 1.36 -4.84 -0.66
CA ARG A 214 2.66 -4.54 -0.05
C ARG A 214 2.52 -4.20 1.43
N PRO A 215 3.46 -4.61 2.28
CA PRO A 215 3.56 -4.12 3.64
C PRO A 215 3.91 -2.63 3.69
N LEU A 216 3.31 -1.93 4.64
CA LEU A 216 3.65 -0.57 5.02
C LEU A 216 4.45 -0.60 6.32
N PHE A 217 5.35 0.37 6.46
CA PHE A 217 6.31 0.42 7.55
C PHE A 217 6.31 1.77 8.25
N ILE A 218 6.68 1.76 9.54
CA ILE A 218 7.20 2.91 10.24
C ILE A 218 8.63 2.63 10.72
N TYR A 219 9.46 3.66 10.71
CA TYR A 219 10.82 3.65 11.21
C TYR A 219 10.90 4.60 12.38
N VAL A 220 11.39 4.13 13.51
CA VAL A 220 11.52 4.93 14.74
C VAL A 220 12.98 5.14 15.04
N SER A 221 13.42 6.40 15.18
CA SER A 221 14.78 6.72 15.59
C SER A 221 15.10 6.11 16.97
N LYS A 222 16.26 5.49 17.12
CA LYS A 222 16.71 4.91 18.40
C LYS A 222 16.86 5.95 19.48
N GLU A 223 17.23 7.16 19.12
CA GLU A 223 17.32 8.29 20.03
C GLU A 223 15.92 8.64 20.57
N SER A 224 14.95 8.82 19.68
CA SER A 224 13.57 9.14 20.04
C SER A 224 12.87 7.99 20.78
N TRP A 225 13.24 6.72 20.49
CA TRP A 225 12.76 5.55 21.23
C TRP A 225 13.07 5.61 22.74
N SER A 226 14.10 6.36 23.17
CA SER A 226 14.41 6.56 24.60
C SER A 226 13.33 7.38 25.32
N GLN A 227 12.52 8.16 24.61
CA GLN A 227 11.47 9.02 25.14
C GLN A 227 10.19 8.24 25.44
N GLN A 228 9.64 8.40 26.64
CA GLN A 228 8.44 7.67 27.05
C GLN A 228 7.22 7.99 26.17
N SER A 229 7.06 9.25 25.76
CA SER A 229 5.97 9.65 24.85
C SER A 229 6.01 8.94 23.48
N VAL A 230 7.21 8.71 22.94
CA VAL A 230 7.39 7.95 21.70
C VAL A 230 7.05 6.48 21.93
N LYS A 231 7.50 5.91 23.07
CA LYS A 231 7.16 4.52 23.42
C LYS A 231 5.67 4.31 23.56
N ASP A 232 4.98 5.22 24.23
CA ASP A 232 3.55 5.14 24.45
C ASP A 232 2.79 5.24 23.13
N PHE A 233 3.13 6.22 22.29
CA PHE A 233 2.50 6.39 20.97
C PHE A 233 2.74 5.21 20.04
N ILE A 234 3.99 4.75 19.90
CA ILE A 234 4.30 3.64 18.97
C ILE A 234 3.70 2.33 19.48
N SER A 235 3.71 2.06 20.80
CA SER A 235 3.05 0.88 21.35
C SER A 235 1.53 0.89 21.06
N TYR A 236 0.91 2.06 21.13
CA TYR A 236 -0.48 2.26 20.74
C TYR A 236 -0.68 2.02 19.24
N TYR A 237 0.16 2.62 18.40
CA TYR A 237 0.10 2.56 16.95
C TYR A 237 0.17 1.12 16.41
N VAL A 238 1.09 0.29 16.94
CA VAL A 238 1.30 -1.08 16.47
C VAL A 238 0.44 -2.12 17.18
N SER A 239 -0.43 -1.71 18.10
CA SER A 239 -1.33 -2.61 18.83
C SER A 239 -2.40 -3.21 17.91
N TYR A 240 -2.68 -4.51 18.06
CA TYR A 240 -3.78 -5.18 17.34
C TYR A 240 -5.15 -4.57 17.63
N GLU A 241 -5.32 -3.89 18.77
CA GLU A 241 -6.54 -3.14 19.08
C GLU A 241 -6.88 -2.06 18.04
N ARG A 242 -5.90 -1.64 17.23
CA ARG A 242 -6.06 -0.66 16.14
C ARG A 242 -6.42 -1.31 14.80
N ALA A 243 -6.56 -2.64 14.73
CA ALA A 243 -6.89 -3.36 13.51
C ALA A 243 -8.21 -2.91 12.87
N SER A 244 -9.23 -2.53 13.68
CA SER A 244 -10.48 -1.97 13.16
C SER A 244 -10.26 -0.62 12.50
N LEU A 245 -9.48 0.27 13.11
CA LEU A 245 -9.14 1.58 12.53
C LEU A 245 -8.40 1.43 11.19
N LEU A 246 -7.46 0.48 11.09
CA LEU A 246 -6.78 0.19 9.83
C LEU A 246 -7.76 -0.24 8.73
N LYS A 247 -8.74 -1.09 9.07
CA LYS A 247 -9.79 -1.52 8.12
C LYS A 247 -10.67 -0.36 7.68
N ASP A 248 -11.10 0.49 8.59
CA ASP A 248 -11.93 1.67 8.31
C ASP A 248 -11.20 2.66 7.39
N LEU A 249 -9.87 2.70 7.45
CA LEU A 249 -9.01 3.49 6.56
C LEU A 249 -8.67 2.82 5.23
N GLY A 250 -9.05 1.56 5.08
CA GLY A 250 -8.83 0.88 3.83
C GLY A 250 -7.63 -0.02 3.73
N PHE A 251 -6.98 -0.28 4.80
CA PHE A 251 -5.81 -1.13 4.85
C PHE A 251 -6.14 -2.50 5.43
N VAL A 252 -5.38 -3.52 5.07
CA VAL A 252 -5.50 -4.86 5.64
C VAL A 252 -4.56 -4.94 6.85
N PRO A 253 -5.09 -5.16 8.07
CA PRO A 253 -4.23 -5.37 9.24
C PRO A 253 -3.52 -6.71 9.15
N PHE A 254 -2.34 -6.80 9.71
CA PHE A 254 -1.69 -8.09 9.95
C PHE A 254 -2.48 -8.95 10.96
N PRO A 255 -2.32 -10.28 10.96
CA PRO A 255 -2.81 -11.12 12.05
C PRO A 255 -2.25 -10.70 13.42
N GLU A 256 -3.02 -10.91 14.49
CA GLU A 256 -2.65 -10.55 15.88
C GLU A 256 -1.23 -10.97 16.25
N LEU A 257 -0.86 -12.20 15.88
CA LEU A 257 0.48 -12.73 16.15
C LEU A 257 1.61 -11.91 15.52
N VAL A 258 1.38 -11.26 14.37
CA VAL A 258 2.36 -10.37 13.75
C VAL A 258 2.45 -9.06 14.52
N HIS A 259 1.31 -8.51 14.97
CA HIS A 259 1.29 -7.33 15.84
C HIS A 259 2.07 -7.58 17.13
N ASP A 260 1.93 -8.74 17.76
CA ASP A 260 2.69 -9.13 18.95
C ASP A 260 4.21 -9.14 18.70
N LEU A 261 4.63 -9.68 17.55
CA LEU A 261 6.04 -9.69 17.15
C LEU A 261 6.61 -8.30 16.90
N VAL A 262 5.82 -7.44 16.24
CA VAL A 262 6.18 -6.04 16.00
C VAL A 262 6.31 -5.28 17.31
N LEU A 263 5.37 -5.48 18.24
CA LEU A 263 5.40 -4.87 19.57
C LEU A 263 6.59 -5.35 20.38
N ASP A 264 6.90 -6.66 20.40
CA ASP A 264 8.08 -7.23 21.08
C ASP A 264 9.37 -6.62 20.52
N ARG A 265 9.51 -6.55 19.18
CA ARG A 265 10.67 -5.91 18.52
C ARG A 265 10.84 -4.46 18.95
N PHE A 266 9.75 -3.70 18.98
CA PHE A 266 9.76 -2.31 19.40
C PHE A 266 10.11 -2.15 20.89
N GLN A 267 9.48 -2.91 21.78
CA GLN A 267 9.72 -2.83 23.24
C GLN A 267 11.17 -3.16 23.61
N ARG A 268 11.76 -4.11 22.91
CA ARG A 268 13.19 -4.47 23.08
C ARG A 268 14.14 -3.50 22.40
N GLY A 269 13.63 -2.61 21.56
CA GLY A 269 14.43 -1.61 20.85
C GLY A 269 15.42 -2.24 19.88
N LEU A 270 15.03 -3.28 19.15
CA LEU A 270 15.87 -4.01 18.19
C LEU A 270 16.09 -3.16 16.94
N THR A 271 17.28 -2.63 16.78
CA THR A 271 17.65 -1.74 15.67
C THR A 271 18.00 -2.49 14.38
N GLY A 272 18.02 -1.74 13.28
CA GLY A 272 18.37 -2.19 11.93
C GLY A 272 17.21 -2.76 11.14
N THR A 273 17.46 -2.98 9.86
CA THR A 273 16.50 -3.60 8.93
C THR A 273 16.57 -5.12 9.00
N ILE A 274 15.42 -5.78 8.86
CA ILE A 274 15.29 -7.23 8.74
C ILE A 274 14.71 -7.65 7.40
N PHE A 275 14.23 -6.68 6.59
CA PHE A 275 13.62 -6.93 5.29
C PHE A 275 14.58 -6.72 4.11
N GLY A 276 15.83 -6.33 4.36
CA GLY A 276 16.90 -6.31 3.35
C GLY A 276 16.75 -5.30 2.20
N GLY A 277 15.77 -4.40 2.27
CA GLY A 277 15.51 -3.39 1.23
C GLY A 277 14.64 -3.85 0.08
N GLU A 278 14.19 -5.10 0.08
CA GLU A 278 13.22 -5.64 -0.87
C GLU A 278 11.84 -5.71 -0.21
N ASN A 279 10.78 -5.45 -0.99
CA ASN A 279 9.41 -5.64 -0.50
C ASN A 279 9.18 -7.14 -0.22
N PRO A 280 9.01 -7.55 1.05
CA PRO A 280 8.66 -8.93 1.32
C PRO A 280 7.24 -9.19 0.80
N GLN A 281 7.00 -10.41 0.35
CA GLN A 281 5.62 -10.86 0.24
C GLN A 281 4.99 -10.79 1.63
N SER A 282 3.77 -10.28 1.75
CA SER A 282 3.14 -10.02 3.05
C SER A 282 3.06 -11.27 3.95
N GLY A 283 2.89 -12.47 3.40
CA GLY A 283 2.91 -13.72 4.14
C GLY A 283 4.26 -14.08 4.77
N THR A 284 5.36 -13.57 4.24
CA THR A 284 6.71 -13.80 4.79
C THR A 284 7.05 -12.87 5.95
N VAL A 285 6.23 -11.84 6.22
CA VAL A 285 6.47 -10.87 7.32
C VAL A 285 6.54 -11.59 8.67
N TYR A 286 5.62 -12.53 8.92
CA TYR A 286 5.64 -13.35 10.13
C TYR A 286 6.93 -14.16 10.27
N GLU A 287 7.36 -14.82 9.21
CA GLU A 287 8.57 -15.65 9.21
C GLU A 287 9.82 -14.80 9.45
N ILE A 288 9.92 -13.65 8.77
CA ILE A 288 11.03 -12.72 8.92
C ILE A 288 11.10 -12.18 10.35
N LEU A 289 9.98 -11.72 10.91
CA LEU A 289 9.93 -11.24 12.29
C LEU A 289 10.27 -12.35 13.29
N SER A 290 9.74 -13.56 13.09
CA SER A 290 10.00 -14.70 13.97
C SER A 290 11.47 -15.14 13.97
N ALA A 291 12.13 -15.07 12.82
CA ALA A 291 13.55 -15.42 12.67
C ALA A 291 14.51 -14.36 13.26
N ASN A 292 14.04 -13.12 13.47
CA ASN A 292 14.83 -11.98 13.94
C ASN A 292 14.40 -11.47 15.34
N ARG A 293 13.95 -12.39 16.17
CA ARG A 293 13.60 -12.13 17.58
C ARG A 293 14.80 -11.83 18.46
#